data_741f35c2bc0b1c9d0839f941d29ed73e
#
_entry.id   741f35c2bc0b1c9d0839f941d29ed73e
#
_cell.length_a   1.000
_cell.length_b   1.000
_cell.length_c   1.000
_cell.angle_alpha   90.00
_cell.angle_beta   90.00
_cell.angle_gamma   90.00
#
_symmetry.space_group_name_H-M   'P 1'
#
loop_
_entity.id
_entity.type
_entity.pdbx_description
1 polymer ?
#
loop_
_entity_poly.entity_id
_entity_poly.type
_entity_poly.pdbx_seq_one_letter_code
_entity_poly.pdbx_strand_id
1 'polypeptide(L)'
;DVTTAARPEQVLALFDGCAIPTGLKHGTVTVRAEGMGIEVTTFRADGTYTDHRRPDAVTFSRRLEDDLSRRDLTVNAMAMDRRGQITDLFGGREDLKAGVLRCVGDPERRFREDALRILRTLRFAAVLGFAIEPRTAAALREAAPLLKYIAPERILSEMDRALCGGHILPVLLDYPDVLAVFLPAIAPCVGFDQCNRHHIYDVWGHSAHAAAAIAPEPVLRWTMLLHDVGKPACFTRDEQGVGHFYGHPAVSAELAEGACRRLRMDSRSAERIVTLVRWHDRDIPRTDRAIARAVGKLGEDVFRQLLAVKRADNAAQSPDDRHRLADIQQAEDILDGLLARQQCFSLRDLAVKGGDMAALGLRGREIGDMLRALLDAVLDGAPNERGSLLALAKEKMK
;
A
#
# COMPACT_ATOMS: atom_id res chain seq x y z
N ASP A 1 18.06 -12.53 14.01
CA ASP A 1 17.78 -13.96 13.85
C ASP A 1 19.04 -14.77 14.18
N VAL A 2 18.87 -15.93 14.79
CA VAL A 2 19.95 -16.87 15.09
C VAL A 2 19.75 -18.15 14.30
N THR A 3 20.82 -18.69 13.74
CA THR A 3 20.78 -20.02 13.12
C THR A 3 21.76 -20.96 13.84
N THR A 4 21.37 -22.23 14.05
CA THR A 4 22.07 -23.15 14.91
C THR A 4 22.01 -24.59 14.44
N ALA A 5 22.98 -25.43 14.85
CA ALA A 5 22.92 -26.87 14.67
C ALA A 5 22.01 -27.58 15.69
N ALA A 6 21.60 -26.88 16.79
CA ALA A 6 20.69 -27.43 17.77
C ALA A 6 19.30 -27.67 17.18
N ARG A 7 18.69 -28.81 17.46
CA ARG A 7 17.31 -29.11 17.05
C ARG A 7 16.28 -28.28 17.83
N PRO A 8 15.09 -28.06 17.28
CA PRO A 8 14.06 -27.27 17.94
C PRO A 8 13.77 -27.71 19.38
N GLU A 9 13.74 -29.01 19.63
CA GLU A 9 13.50 -29.61 20.96
C GLU A 9 14.60 -29.23 21.95
N GLN A 10 15.87 -29.16 21.47
CA GLN A 10 17.01 -28.77 22.30
C GLN A 10 16.96 -27.25 22.60
N VAL A 11 16.53 -26.43 21.65
CA VAL A 11 16.34 -25.00 21.89
C VAL A 11 15.21 -24.77 22.89
N LEU A 12 14.08 -25.47 22.77
CA LEU A 12 12.97 -25.39 23.72
C LEU A 12 13.40 -25.81 25.12
N ALA A 13 14.16 -26.90 25.23
CA ALA A 13 14.65 -27.38 26.55
C ALA A 13 15.68 -26.43 27.17
N LEU A 14 16.53 -25.78 26.36
CA LEU A 14 17.54 -24.83 26.86
C LEU A 14 16.92 -23.53 27.36
N PHE A 15 15.84 -23.07 26.71
CA PHE A 15 15.14 -21.81 27.01
C PHE A 15 13.74 -22.07 27.58
N ASP A 16 13.61 -23.10 28.46
CA ASP A 16 12.34 -23.46 29.08
C ASP A 16 11.69 -22.25 29.76
N GLY A 17 10.37 -22.08 29.53
CA GLY A 17 9.60 -20.93 30.01
C GLY A 17 9.77 -19.64 29.19
N CYS A 18 10.80 -19.51 28.35
CA CYS A 18 11.06 -18.34 27.48
C CYS A 18 10.94 -18.63 25.99
N ALA A 19 10.81 -19.89 25.59
CA ALA A 19 10.76 -20.31 24.19
C ALA A 19 9.33 -20.66 23.75
N ILE A 20 8.96 -20.20 22.55
CA ILE A 20 7.65 -20.41 21.93
C ILE A 20 7.84 -21.22 20.64
N PRO A 21 7.11 -22.34 20.46
CA PRO A 21 7.24 -23.20 19.28
C PRO A 21 6.51 -22.60 18.06
N THR A 22 7.02 -21.52 17.49
CA THR A 22 6.39 -20.75 16.43
C THR A 22 6.41 -21.45 15.07
N GLY A 23 7.37 -22.35 14.82
CA GLY A 23 7.54 -22.99 13.52
C GLY A 23 8.29 -24.32 13.57
N LEU A 24 7.96 -25.22 14.49
CA LEU A 24 8.68 -26.50 14.72
C LEU A 24 8.88 -27.34 13.45
N LYS A 25 7.86 -27.43 12.59
CA LYS A 25 7.94 -28.18 11.31
C LYS A 25 9.03 -27.64 10.38
N HIS A 26 9.40 -26.37 10.56
CA HIS A 26 10.43 -25.69 9.75
C HIS A 26 11.71 -25.41 10.54
N GLY A 27 11.80 -25.91 11.76
CA GLY A 27 12.99 -25.79 12.60
C GLY A 27 13.11 -24.46 13.34
N THR A 28 12.03 -23.65 13.43
CA THR A 28 12.09 -22.32 14.06
C THR A 28 11.39 -22.31 15.42
N VAL A 29 12.06 -21.71 16.41
CA VAL A 29 11.59 -21.45 17.76
C VAL A 29 11.83 -19.96 18.06
N THR A 30 10.87 -19.25 18.62
CA THR A 30 11.06 -17.88 19.09
C THR A 30 11.43 -17.87 20.57
N VAL A 31 12.60 -17.36 20.88
CA VAL A 31 13.08 -17.18 22.27
C VAL A 31 12.83 -15.74 22.69
N ARG A 32 12.16 -15.56 23.82
CA ARG A 32 11.94 -14.23 24.42
C ARG A 32 13.10 -13.91 25.35
N ALA A 33 13.86 -12.87 25.03
CA ALA A 33 14.95 -12.35 25.85
C ALA A 33 14.89 -10.81 25.87
N GLU A 34 14.97 -10.21 27.05
CA GLU A 34 15.02 -8.75 27.25
C GLU A 34 13.88 -7.98 26.53
N GLY A 35 12.67 -8.54 26.52
CA GLY A 35 11.52 -7.95 25.84
C GLY A 35 11.49 -8.13 24.32
N MET A 36 12.49 -8.78 23.72
CA MET A 36 12.60 -9.08 22.31
C MET A 36 12.25 -10.53 21.99
N GLY A 37 11.63 -10.78 20.85
CA GLY A 37 11.47 -12.12 20.28
C GLY A 37 12.62 -12.40 19.31
N ILE A 38 13.47 -13.38 19.63
CA ILE A 38 14.60 -13.79 18.78
C ILE A 38 14.22 -15.10 18.09
N GLU A 39 14.16 -15.09 16.77
CA GLU A 39 13.95 -16.31 15.99
C GLU A 39 15.23 -17.13 15.95
N VAL A 40 15.15 -18.37 16.46
CA VAL A 40 16.23 -19.37 16.44
C VAL A 40 15.82 -20.48 15.50
N THR A 41 16.55 -20.63 14.40
CA THR A 41 16.26 -21.62 13.36
C THR A 41 17.36 -22.67 13.29
N THR A 42 16.97 -23.94 13.32
CA THR A 42 17.88 -25.07 13.12
C THR A 42 18.39 -25.10 11.67
N PHE A 43 19.68 -25.33 11.46
CA PHE A 43 20.26 -25.55 10.12
C PHE A 43 19.48 -26.66 9.39
N ARG A 44 19.16 -26.43 8.15
CA ARG A 44 18.39 -27.36 7.37
C ARG A 44 18.77 -27.34 5.89
N ALA A 45 18.59 -28.46 5.25
CA ALA A 45 18.53 -28.60 3.79
C ALA A 45 17.04 -28.76 3.42
N ASP A 46 16.62 -28.01 2.43
CA ASP A 46 15.27 -28.13 1.89
C ASP A 46 15.24 -29.25 0.84
N GLY A 47 14.19 -30.09 0.86
CA GLY A 47 13.95 -31.12 -0.14
C GLY A 47 13.41 -30.53 -1.44
N THR A 48 12.71 -31.37 -2.22
CA THR A 48 11.99 -30.93 -3.42
C THR A 48 10.84 -29.97 -3.08
N TYR A 49 10.41 -29.19 -4.07
CA TYR A 49 9.30 -28.25 -3.94
C TYR A 49 8.29 -28.58 -5.05
N THR A 50 7.12 -29.12 -4.68
CA THR A 50 6.06 -29.44 -5.65
C THR A 50 5.03 -28.33 -5.78
N ASP A 51 4.88 -27.49 -4.75
CA ASP A 51 3.87 -26.42 -4.69
C ASP A 51 4.43 -25.01 -4.94
N HIS A 52 5.71 -24.89 -5.36
CA HIS A 52 6.42 -23.61 -5.53
C HIS A 52 6.41 -22.69 -4.29
N ARG A 53 6.22 -23.27 -3.09
CA ARG A 53 6.09 -22.52 -1.84
C ARG A 53 6.83 -23.12 -0.66
N ARG A 54 6.70 -24.45 -0.47
CA ARG A 54 7.26 -25.14 0.70
C ARG A 54 8.03 -26.36 0.24
N PRO A 55 9.16 -26.64 0.89
CA PRO A 55 9.81 -27.93 0.65
C PRO A 55 8.88 -29.05 1.11
N ASP A 56 8.77 -30.11 0.29
CA ASP A 56 7.98 -31.31 0.61
C ASP A 56 8.50 -31.99 1.87
N ALA A 57 9.81 -31.88 2.12
CA ALA A 57 10.48 -32.37 3.32
C ALA A 57 11.59 -31.41 3.75
N VAL A 58 11.77 -31.25 5.04
CA VAL A 58 12.87 -30.50 5.64
C VAL A 58 13.77 -31.50 6.37
N THR A 59 15.05 -31.51 6.00
CA THR A 59 16.06 -32.34 6.68
C THR A 59 16.94 -31.42 7.53
N PHE A 60 16.93 -31.62 8.84
CA PHE A 60 17.81 -30.87 9.73
C PHE A 60 19.28 -31.28 9.48
N SER A 61 20.12 -30.27 9.33
CA SER A 61 21.55 -30.43 9.08
C SER A 61 22.36 -29.97 10.31
N ARG A 62 23.62 -30.38 10.35
CA ARG A 62 24.63 -29.85 11.29
C ARG A 62 25.57 -28.85 10.63
N ARG A 63 25.44 -28.66 9.32
CA ARG A 63 26.31 -27.83 8.51
C ARG A 63 25.65 -26.50 8.20
N LEU A 64 26.35 -25.41 8.53
CA LEU A 64 25.91 -24.04 8.22
C LEU A 64 25.75 -23.82 6.71
N GLU A 65 26.62 -24.46 5.92
CA GLU A 65 26.61 -24.35 4.46
C GLU A 65 25.25 -24.77 3.86
N ASP A 66 24.64 -25.82 4.40
CA ASP A 66 23.34 -26.32 3.93
C ASP A 66 22.24 -25.27 4.18
N ASP A 67 22.30 -24.58 5.33
CA ASP A 67 21.35 -23.51 5.65
C ASP A 67 21.55 -22.25 4.79
N LEU A 68 22.80 -21.84 4.58
CA LEU A 68 23.10 -20.67 3.76
C LEU A 68 22.78 -20.91 2.26
N SER A 69 23.03 -22.12 1.77
CA SER A 69 22.82 -22.46 0.35
C SER A 69 21.36 -22.44 -0.10
N ARG A 70 20.39 -22.61 0.81
CA ARG A 70 18.95 -22.58 0.50
C ARG A 70 18.34 -21.18 0.55
N ARG A 71 19.10 -20.16 0.97
CA ARG A 71 18.60 -18.77 1.10
C ARG A 71 18.35 -18.14 -0.27
N ASP A 72 17.64 -17.01 -0.25
CA ASP A 72 17.21 -16.31 -1.47
C ASP A 72 18.35 -15.54 -2.15
N LEU A 73 18.97 -14.61 -1.41
CA LEU A 73 19.95 -13.67 -1.94
C LEU A 73 21.28 -13.80 -1.19
N THR A 74 22.39 -13.55 -1.90
CA THR A 74 23.76 -13.62 -1.35
C THR A 74 23.92 -12.72 -0.14
N VAL A 75 23.35 -11.49 -0.18
CA VAL A 75 23.38 -10.52 0.92
C VAL A 75 22.66 -11.01 2.19
N ASN A 76 21.77 -12.01 2.06
CA ASN A 76 21.05 -12.64 3.16
C ASN A 76 21.64 -14.03 3.52
N ALA A 77 22.68 -14.48 2.80
CA ALA A 77 23.27 -15.80 2.94
C ALA A 77 24.65 -15.74 3.63
N MET A 78 24.77 -14.85 4.60
CA MET A 78 25.95 -14.72 5.46
C MET A 78 25.58 -15.02 6.91
N ALA A 79 26.53 -15.52 7.68
CA ALA A 79 26.38 -15.73 9.11
C ALA A 79 27.56 -15.14 9.86
N MET A 80 27.33 -14.62 11.05
CA MET A 80 28.36 -14.11 11.95
C MET A 80 28.37 -14.92 13.25
N ASP A 81 29.52 -15.39 13.67
CA ASP A 81 29.67 -16.08 14.93
C ASP A 81 29.79 -15.10 16.12
N ARG A 82 29.78 -15.64 17.35
CA ARG A 82 29.91 -14.84 18.60
C ARG A 82 31.23 -14.07 18.73
N ARG A 83 32.22 -14.36 17.90
CA ARG A 83 33.52 -13.66 17.86
C ARG A 83 33.57 -12.58 16.81
N GLY A 84 32.46 -12.39 16.06
CA GLY A 84 32.37 -11.45 14.96
C GLY A 84 32.97 -11.97 13.63
N GLN A 85 33.34 -13.25 13.57
CA GLN A 85 33.83 -13.84 12.32
C GLN A 85 32.66 -14.11 11.39
N ILE A 86 32.75 -13.60 10.16
CA ILE A 86 31.71 -13.73 9.13
C ILE A 86 32.04 -14.92 8.23
N THR A 87 31.08 -15.82 8.12
CA THR A 87 31.07 -16.88 7.09
C THR A 87 30.25 -16.39 5.90
N ASP A 88 30.91 -16.21 4.77
CA ASP A 88 30.32 -15.80 3.49
C ASP A 88 30.76 -16.79 2.41
N LEU A 89 29.86 -17.65 1.98
CA LEU A 89 30.15 -18.70 0.99
C LEU A 89 29.76 -18.32 -0.43
N PHE A 90 29.00 -17.25 -0.57
CA PHE A 90 28.35 -16.89 -1.84
C PHE A 90 28.67 -15.48 -2.32
N GLY A 91 29.63 -14.79 -1.68
CA GLY A 91 30.04 -13.45 -2.04
C GLY A 91 29.08 -12.36 -1.63
N GLY A 92 28.28 -12.59 -0.58
CA GLY A 92 27.29 -11.63 -0.09
C GLY A 92 27.90 -10.32 0.39
N ARG A 93 29.12 -10.33 0.94
CA ARG A 93 29.84 -9.10 1.36
C ARG A 93 30.21 -8.22 0.18
N GLU A 94 30.65 -8.81 -0.91
CA GLU A 94 31.00 -8.08 -2.12
C GLU A 94 29.74 -7.52 -2.79
N ASP A 95 28.66 -8.32 -2.88
CA ASP A 95 27.38 -7.85 -3.40
C ASP A 95 26.77 -6.76 -2.52
N LEU A 96 26.86 -6.87 -1.19
CA LEU A 96 26.41 -5.83 -0.26
C LEU A 96 27.18 -4.52 -0.46
N LYS A 97 28.51 -4.61 -0.63
CA LYS A 97 29.39 -3.46 -0.86
C LYS A 97 29.16 -2.82 -2.24
N ALA A 98 28.86 -3.65 -3.24
CA ALA A 98 28.55 -3.19 -4.59
C ALA A 98 27.11 -2.70 -4.78
N GLY A 99 26.22 -2.91 -3.79
CA GLY A 99 24.80 -2.56 -3.91
C GLY A 99 24.06 -3.46 -4.91
N VAL A 100 24.36 -4.78 -4.91
CA VAL A 100 23.81 -5.74 -5.88
C VAL A 100 23.00 -6.81 -5.16
N LEU A 101 21.84 -7.14 -5.73
CA LEU A 101 21.00 -8.27 -5.33
C LEU A 101 21.20 -9.43 -6.30
N ARG A 102 21.82 -10.48 -5.83
CA ARG A 102 22.10 -11.71 -6.57
C ARG A 102 21.49 -12.91 -5.85
N CYS A 103 20.86 -13.81 -6.59
CA CYS A 103 20.40 -15.08 -6.03
C CYS A 103 21.57 -15.96 -5.59
N VAL A 104 21.35 -16.74 -4.52
CA VAL A 104 22.27 -17.78 -4.12
C VAL A 104 22.21 -18.94 -5.12
N GLY A 105 23.33 -19.24 -5.76
CA GLY A 105 23.44 -20.32 -6.74
C GLY A 105 22.70 -20.02 -8.04
N ASP A 106 21.83 -20.93 -8.47
CA ASP A 106 21.07 -20.79 -9.71
C ASP A 106 19.73 -20.07 -9.49
N PRO A 107 19.52 -18.85 -10.06
CA PRO A 107 18.33 -18.07 -9.83
C PRO A 107 17.05 -18.71 -10.38
N GLU A 108 17.10 -19.40 -11.53
CA GLU A 108 15.94 -20.09 -12.10
C GLU A 108 15.41 -21.15 -11.13
N ARG A 109 16.31 -21.95 -10.59
CA ARG A 109 15.98 -22.93 -9.57
C ARG A 109 15.42 -22.29 -8.31
N ARG A 110 16.05 -21.21 -7.82
CA ARG A 110 15.62 -20.50 -6.58
C ARG A 110 14.21 -19.94 -6.67
N PHE A 111 13.83 -19.33 -7.81
CA PHE A 111 12.49 -18.79 -7.99
C PHE A 111 11.43 -19.87 -8.23
N ARG A 112 11.80 -21.00 -8.84
CA ARG A 112 10.90 -22.16 -8.99
C ARG A 112 10.62 -22.88 -7.67
N GLU A 113 11.58 -22.89 -6.74
CA GLU A 113 11.41 -23.45 -5.40
C GLU A 113 10.39 -22.65 -4.58
N ASP A 114 10.56 -21.35 -4.43
CA ASP A 114 9.59 -20.45 -3.78
C ASP A 114 9.47 -19.17 -4.60
N ALA A 115 8.37 -19.05 -5.32
CA ALA A 115 8.09 -17.89 -6.18
C ALA A 115 7.96 -16.58 -5.38
N LEU A 116 7.69 -16.63 -4.06
CA LEU A 116 7.70 -15.41 -3.24
C LEU A 116 9.09 -14.74 -3.20
N ARG A 117 10.17 -15.48 -3.44
CA ARG A 117 11.52 -14.90 -3.54
C ARG A 117 11.61 -13.83 -4.63
N ILE A 118 10.78 -13.90 -5.67
CA ILE A 118 10.62 -12.85 -6.69
C ILE A 118 10.25 -11.53 -6.03
N LEU A 119 9.14 -11.50 -5.28
CA LEU A 119 8.68 -10.27 -4.61
C LEU A 119 9.62 -9.83 -3.49
N ARG A 120 10.27 -10.77 -2.81
CA ARG A 120 11.31 -10.46 -1.82
C ARG A 120 12.49 -9.74 -2.47
N THR A 121 12.93 -10.18 -3.66
CA THR A 121 14.02 -9.53 -4.42
C THR A 121 13.61 -8.11 -4.80
N LEU A 122 12.40 -7.91 -5.34
CA LEU A 122 11.86 -6.57 -5.64
C LEU A 122 11.75 -5.70 -4.40
N ARG A 123 11.30 -6.25 -3.28
CA ARG A 123 11.25 -5.53 -1.99
C ARG A 123 12.63 -5.10 -1.52
N PHE A 124 13.63 -5.96 -1.58
CA PHE A 124 14.99 -5.59 -1.19
C PHE A 124 15.56 -4.51 -2.11
N ALA A 125 15.28 -4.57 -3.42
CA ALA A 125 15.64 -3.49 -4.34
C ALA A 125 14.97 -2.16 -3.95
N ALA A 126 13.68 -2.18 -3.64
CA ALA A 126 12.93 -0.99 -3.25
C ALA A 126 13.38 -0.41 -1.89
N VAL A 127 13.77 -1.26 -0.93
CA VAL A 127 14.15 -0.83 0.42
C VAL A 127 15.62 -0.38 0.48
N LEU A 128 16.51 -1.14 -0.15
CA LEU A 128 17.96 -0.92 -0.06
C LEU A 128 18.51 -0.01 -1.18
N GLY A 129 17.77 0.15 -2.28
CA GLY A 129 18.24 0.86 -3.47
C GLY A 129 19.28 0.07 -4.25
N PHE A 130 19.36 -1.24 -4.07
CA PHE A 130 20.32 -2.09 -4.73
C PHE A 130 19.83 -2.51 -6.12
N ALA A 131 20.75 -2.61 -7.08
CA ALA A 131 20.49 -3.12 -8.41
C ALA A 131 20.31 -4.63 -8.38
N ILE A 132 19.35 -5.16 -9.16
CA ILE A 132 19.20 -6.61 -9.32
C ILE A 132 20.19 -7.07 -10.41
N GLU A 133 20.99 -8.07 -10.10
CA GLU A 133 21.97 -8.65 -11.03
C GLU A 133 21.26 -9.18 -12.31
N PRO A 134 21.82 -8.95 -13.52
CA PRO A 134 21.11 -9.21 -14.78
C PRO A 134 20.58 -10.64 -14.96
N ARG A 135 21.35 -11.65 -14.55
CA ARG A 135 20.90 -13.06 -14.62
C ARG A 135 19.77 -13.33 -13.63
N THR A 136 19.85 -12.76 -12.44
CA THR A 136 18.80 -12.81 -11.42
C THR A 136 17.54 -12.11 -11.92
N ALA A 137 17.66 -10.94 -12.55
CA ALA A 137 16.53 -10.19 -13.11
C ALA A 137 15.83 -10.94 -14.27
N ALA A 138 16.60 -11.59 -15.14
CA ALA A 138 16.05 -12.40 -16.23
C ALA A 138 15.26 -13.60 -15.70
N ALA A 139 15.85 -14.36 -14.78
CA ALA A 139 15.18 -15.51 -14.15
C ALA A 139 13.94 -15.11 -13.34
N LEU A 140 13.96 -13.93 -12.70
CA LEU A 140 12.83 -13.36 -11.98
C LEU A 140 11.63 -13.13 -12.92
N ARG A 141 11.86 -12.53 -14.09
CA ARG A 141 10.80 -12.31 -15.10
C ARG A 141 10.28 -13.64 -15.66
N GLU A 142 11.15 -14.57 -15.98
CA GLU A 142 10.73 -15.89 -16.48
C GLU A 142 9.86 -16.64 -15.47
N ALA A 143 10.21 -16.55 -14.17
CA ALA A 143 9.47 -17.21 -13.10
C ALA A 143 8.24 -16.45 -12.61
N ALA A 144 8.04 -15.20 -13.03
CA ALA A 144 6.92 -14.34 -12.57
C ALA A 144 5.53 -15.00 -12.67
N PRO A 145 5.18 -15.78 -13.71
CA PRO A 145 3.90 -16.49 -13.79
C PRO A 145 3.62 -17.44 -12.61
N LEU A 146 4.64 -17.87 -11.88
CA LEU A 146 4.49 -18.72 -10.69
C LEU A 146 3.89 -17.96 -9.50
N LEU A 147 3.89 -16.63 -9.51
CA LEU A 147 3.26 -15.81 -8.46
C LEU A 147 1.76 -16.09 -8.31
N LYS A 148 1.10 -16.61 -9.34
CA LYS A 148 -0.32 -17.03 -9.27
C LYS A 148 -0.60 -18.14 -8.25
N TYR A 149 0.44 -18.91 -7.86
CA TYR A 149 0.33 -19.97 -6.86
C TYR A 149 0.61 -19.50 -5.43
N ILE A 150 1.07 -18.26 -5.27
CA ILE A 150 1.37 -17.67 -3.96
C ILE A 150 0.10 -17.14 -3.31
N ALA A 151 -0.05 -17.38 -2.02
CA ALA A 151 -1.18 -16.85 -1.25
C ALA A 151 -1.23 -15.32 -1.32
N PRO A 152 -2.40 -14.72 -1.62
CA PRO A 152 -2.55 -13.27 -1.78
C PRO A 152 -2.03 -12.45 -0.61
N GLU A 153 -2.19 -12.95 0.61
CA GLU A 153 -1.74 -12.29 1.84
C GLU A 153 -0.21 -12.18 1.92
N ARG A 154 0.51 -13.18 1.37
CA ARG A 154 1.98 -13.13 1.28
C ARG A 154 2.43 -12.14 0.22
N ILE A 155 1.73 -12.08 -0.93
CA ILE A 155 1.98 -11.08 -1.97
C ILE A 155 1.78 -9.68 -1.39
N LEU A 156 0.63 -9.45 -0.73
CA LEU A 156 0.31 -8.16 -0.11
C LEU A 156 1.39 -7.74 0.89
N SER A 157 1.80 -8.64 1.80
CA SER A 157 2.81 -8.34 2.82
C SER A 157 4.17 -7.95 2.23
N GLU A 158 4.62 -8.59 1.15
CA GLU A 158 5.87 -8.22 0.48
C GLU A 158 5.70 -6.89 -0.29
N MET A 159 4.56 -6.70 -0.95
CA MET A 159 4.27 -5.49 -1.71
C MET A 159 4.09 -4.26 -0.82
N ASP A 160 3.42 -4.36 0.32
CA ASP A 160 3.29 -3.25 1.28
C ASP A 160 4.66 -2.74 1.72
N ARG A 161 5.58 -3.67 2.02
CA ARG A 161 6.95 -3.33 2.39
C ARG A 161 7.75 -2.75 1.22
N ALA A 162 7.56 -3.30 0.01
CA ALA A 162 8.21 -2.80 -1.20
C ALA A 162 7.75 -1.38 -1.53
N LEU A 163 6.43 -1.14 -1.53
CA LEU A 163 5.83 0.16 -1.81
C LEU A 163 6.26 1.24 -0.82
N CYS A 164 6.49 0.87 0.44
CA CYS A 164 7.02 1.79 1.45
C CYS A 164 8.54 1.95 1.40
N GLY A 165 9.24 1.25 0.52
CA GLY A 165 10.68 1.42 0.31
C GLY A 165 11.02 2.77 -0.32
N GLY A 166 12.14 3.37 0.11
CA GLY A 166 12.59 4.68 -0.38
C GLY A 166 13.03 4.69 -1.85
N HIS A 167 13.27 3.50 -2.44
CA HIS A 167 13.73 3.33 -3.82
C HIS A 167 12.73 2.55 -4.67
N ILE A 168 11.43 2.74 -4.43
CA ILE A 168 10.38 1.97 -5.12
C ILE A 168 10.24 2.30 -6.60
N LEU A 169 10.54 3.54 -7.02
CA LEU A 169 10.30 4.00 -8.39
C LEU A 169 10.98 3.14 -9.46
N PRO A 170 12.29 2.82 -9.41
CA PRO A 170 12.91 1.93 -10.40
C PRO A 170 12.24 0.56 -10.46
N VAL A 171 11.81 0.00 -9.32
CA VAL A 171 11.12 -1.30 -9.27
C VAL A 171 9.79 -1.26 -10.02
N LEU A 172 9.00 -0.19 -9.83
CA LEU A 172 7.73 -0.02 -10.53
C LEU A 172 7.92 0.17 -12.04
N LEU A 173 8.94 0.93 -12.45
CA LEU A 173 9.22 1.20 -13.86
C LEU A 173 9.80 -0.02 -14.58
N ASP A 174 10.70 -0.76 -13.92
CA ASP A 174 11.41 -1.86 -14.56
C ASP A 174 10.64 -3.19 -14.57
N TYR A 175 9.71 -3.40 -13.62
CA TYR A 175 9.04 -4.71 -13.42
C TYR A 175 7.50 -4.67 -13.48
N PRO A 176 6.88 -3.85 -14.34
CA PRO A 176 5.42 -3.82 -14.46
C PRO A 176 4.83 -5.15 -14.92
N ASP A 177 5.56 -5.89 -15.77
CA ASP A 177 5.22 -7.22 -16.25
C ASP A 177 5.09 -8.25 -15.11
N VAL A 178 5.99 -8.19 -14.13
CA VAL A 178 5.94 -9.05 -12.93
C VAL A 178 4.76 -8.67 -12.05
N LEU A 179 4.53 -7.37 -11.85
CA LEU A 179 3.44 -6.86 -11.02
C LEU A 179 2.07 -7.18 -11.64
N ALA A 180 1.94 -7.13 -12.96
CA ALA A 180 0.70 -7.43 -13.68
C ALA A 180 0.21 -8.88 -13.48
N VAL A 181 1.06 -9.82 -13.10
CA VAL A 181 0.67 -11.22 -12.81
C VAL A 181 -0.38 -11.30 -11.70
N PHE A 182 -0.23 -10.53 -10.64
CA PHE A 182 -1.18 -10.50 -9.53
C PHE A 182 -2.03 -9.23 -9.49
N LEU A 183 -1.67 -8.21 -10.27
CA LEU A 183 -2.36 -6.93 -10.40
C LEU A 183 -2.69 -6.62 -11.88
N PRO A 184 -3.54 -7.44 -12.54
CA PRO A 184 -3.76 -7.34 -13.99
C PRO A 184 -4.35 -6.01 -14.45
N ALA A 185 -4.94 -5.22 -13.56
CA ALA A 185 -5.48 -3.90 -13.86
C ALA A 185 -4.42 -2.92 -14.38
N ILE A 186 -3.13 -3.13 -14.06
CA ILE A 186 -2.06 -2.24 -14.54
C ILE A 186 -1.58 -2.55 -15.95
N ALA A 187 -1.79 -3.78 -16.45
CA ALA A 187 -1.26 -4.18 -17.75
C ALA A 187 -1.69 -3.26 -18.93
N PRO A 188 -2.96 -2.82 -19.03
CA PRO A 188 -3.36 -1.88 -20.08
C PRO A 188 -2.75 -0.49 -19.93
N CYS A 189 -2.21 -0.14 -18.77
CA CYS A 189 -1.64 1.18 -18.49
C CYS A 189 -0.20 1.32 -18.97
N VAL A 190 0.51 0.19 -19.11
CA VAL A 190 1.93 0.16 -19.52
C VAL A 190 2.05 0.52 -21.00
N GLY A 191 2.81 1.56 -21.30
CA GLY A 191 2.97 2.08 -22.66
C GLY A 191 1.74 2.80 -23.22
N PHE A 192 0.71 3.06 -22.39
CA PHE A 192 -0.49 3.76 -22.85
C PHE A 192 -0.28 5.26 -22.87
N ASP A 193 -0.09 5.83 -24.08
CA ASP A 193 0.06 7.26 -24.30
C ASP A 193 -1.24 8.02 -23.96
N GLN A 194 -1.14 9.02 -23.11
CA GLN A 194 -2.27 9.83 -22.68
C GLN A 194 -2.69 10.91 -23.68
N CYS A 195 -1.88 11.16 -24.70
CA CYS A 195 -2.16 12.10 -25.82
C CYS A 195 -2.62 13.48 -25.35
N ASN A 196 -2.08 14.00 -24.23
CA ASN A 196 -2.38 15.36 -23.80
C ASN A 196 -1.17 16.02 -23.11
N ARG A 197 -1.10 17.36 -23.14
CA ARG A 197 0.03 18.16 -22.66
C ARG A 197 0.27 18.10 -21.15
N HIS A 198 -0.72 17.65 -20.38
CA HIS A 198 -0.66 17.59 -18.92
C HIS A 198 0.14 16.38 -18.43
N HIS A 199 0.37 15.39 -19.29
CA HIS A 199 1.06 14.16 -18.95
C HIS A 199 2.35 14.00 -19.77
N ILE A 200 3.47 13.80 -19.07
CA ILE A 200 4.80 13.58 -19.64
C ILE A 200 5.19 12.09 -19.63
N TYR A 201 4.38 11.25 -19.01
CA TYR A 201 4.54 9.80 -18.92
C TYR A 201 3.32 9.08 -19.52
N ASP A 202 3.48 7.80 -19.85
CA ASP A 202 2.35 6.90 -20.05
C ASP A 202 1.53 6.76 -18.75
N VAL A 203 0.37 6.10 -18.78
CA VAL A 203 -0.50 5.97 -17.60
C VAL A 203 0.22 5.26 -16.44
N TRP A 204 1.01 4.21 -16.75
CA TRP A 204 1.74 3.47 -15.73
C TRP A 204 2.90 4.28 -15.14
N GLY A 205 3.73 4.88 -15.98
CA GLY A 205 4.83 5.73 -15.56
C GLY A 205 4.36 6.88 -14.67
N HIS A 206 3.23 7.52 -15.03
CA HIS A 206 2.58 8.52 -14.21
C HIS A 206 2.22 7.97 -12.81
N SER A 207 1.54 6.81 -12.76
CA SER A 207 1.16 6.17 -11.49
C SER A 207 2.38 5.77 -10.65
N ALA A 208 3.46 5.30 -11.29
CA ALA A 208 4.71 4.95 -10.60
C ALA A 208 5.39 6.17 -9.97
N HIS A 209 5.50 7.28 -10.72
CA HIS A 209 6.07 8.53 -10.21
C HIS A 209 5.22 9.12 -9.09
N ALA A 210 3.90 9.14 -9.24
CA ALA A 210 2.98 9.60 -8.20
C ALA A 210 3.06 8.74 -6.93
N ALA A 211 3.13 7.40 -7.08
CA ALA A 211 3.33 6.50 -5.95
C ALA A 211 4.67 6.73 -5.25
N ALA A 212 5.75 7.04 -5.97
CA ALA A 212 7.04 7.34 -5.37
C ALA A 212 7.07 8.71 -4.66
N ALA A 213 6.25 9.66 -5.09
CA ALA A 213 6.19 11.02 -4.56
C ALA A 213 5.38 11.15 -3.26
N ILE A 214 4.43 10.23 -3.00
CA ILE A 214 3.58 10.27 -1.81
C ILE A 214 4.29 9.65 -0.59
N ALA A 215 3.81 9.98 0.61
CA ALA A 215 4.30 9.38 1.86
C ALA A 215 4.34 7.84 1.79
N PRO A 216 5.36 7.19 2.39
CA PRO A 216 5.55 5.74 2.34
C PRO A 216 4.59 5.00 3.29
N GLU A 217 3.30 5.21 3.10
CA GLU A 217 2.20 4.55 3.79
C GLU A 217 1.48 3.62 2.83
N PRO A 218 1.21 2.34 3.19
CA PRO A 218 0.62 1.38 2.27
C PRO A 218 -0.64 1.89 1.57
N VAL A 219 -1.61 2.44 2.32
CA VAL A 219 -2.87 2.97 1.76
C VAL A 219 -2.63 4.04 0.70
N LEU A 220 -1.72 4.99 0.96
CA LEU A 220 -1.42 6.08 0.04
C LEU A 220 -0.69 5.58 -1.21
N ARG A 221 0.29 4.71 -1.04
CA ARG A 221 1.06 4.11 -2.15
C ARG A 221 0.17 3.26 -3.05
N TRP A 222 -0.69 2.41 -2.48
CA TRP A 222 -1.67 1.64 -3.25
C TRP A 222 -2.69 2.54 -3.96
N THR A 223 -3.13 3.62 -3.31
CA THR A 223 -4.01 4.61 -3.94
C THR A 223 -3.38 5.16 -5.21
N MET A 224 -2.11 5.60 -5.14
CA MET A 224 -1.44 6.16 -6.30
C MET A 224 -1.17 5.14 -7.41
N LEU A 225 -0.90 3.88 -7.08
CA LEU A 225 -0.78 2.82 -8.09
C LEU A 225 -2.09 2.54 -8.84
N LEU A 226 -3.22 2.78 -8.19
CA LEU A 226 -4.54 2.36 -8.70
C LEU A 226 -5.42 3.54 -9.15
N HIS A 227 -5.01 4.82 -8.93
CA HIS A 227 -5.88 5.96 -9.16
C HIS A 227 -6.29 6.11 -10.63
N ASP A 228 -5.40 5.79 -11.55
CA ASP A 228 -5.55 5.99 -12.99
C ASP A 228 -5.72 4.70 -13.81
N VAL A 229 -5.84 3.53 -13.17
CA VAL A 229 -5.94 2.23 -13.88
C VAL A 229 -7.17 2.11 -14.77
N GLY A 230 -8.18 2.96 -14.60
CA GLY A 230 -9.38 3.05 -15.43
C GLY A 230 -9.20 3.89 -16.70
N LYS A 231 -8.13 4.68 -16.83
CA LYS A 231 -7.90 5.58 -17.96
C LYS A 231 -7.95 4.87 -19.32
N PRO A 232 -7.27 3.74 -19.52
CA PRO A 232 -7.31 3.06 -20.83
C PRO A 232 -8.72 2.68 -21.28
N ALA A 233 -9.62 2.30 -20.34
CA ALA A 233 -11.00 1.94 -20.65
C ALA A 233 -11.91 3.15 -20.91
N CYS A 234 -11.50 4.35 -20.48
CA CYS A 234 -12.27 5.59 -20.64
C CYS A 234 -11.70 6.51 -21.71
N PHE A 235 -10.68 6.05 -22.47
CA PHE A 235 -10.00 6.88 -23.43
C PHE A 235 -10.87 7.27 -24.61
N THR A 236 -10.94 8.56 -24.88
CA THR A 236 -11.51 9.14 -26.10
C THR A 236 -10.54 10.18 -26.65
N ARG A 237 -10.63 10.47 -27.94
CA ARG A 237 -9.80 11.47 -28.59
C ARG A 237 -10.71 12.48 -29.31
N ASP A 238 -10.46 13.76 -29.11
CA ASP A 238 -11.19 14.82 -29.80
C ASP A 238 -10.67 15.04 -31.25
N GLU A 239 -11.30 15.98 -31.95
CA GLU A 239 -10.95 16.33 -33.34
C GLU A 239 -9.53 16.91 -33.47
N GLN A 240 -8.98 17.46 -32.40
CA GLN A 240 -7.62 18.00 -32.35
C GLN A 240 -6.59 16.90 -31.96
N GLY A 241 -7.04 15.67 -31.73
CA GLY A 241 -6.20 14.55 -31.37
C GLY A 241 -5.84 14.49 -29.87
N VAL A 242 -6.44 15.34 -29.02
CA VAL A 242 -6.21 15.38 -27.58
C VAL A 242 -6.96 14.25 -26.90
N GLY A 243 -6.26 13.55 -25.98
CA GLY A 243 -6.83 12.46 -25.20
C GLY A 243 -7.65 12.95 -23.99
N HIS A 244 -8.81 12.32 -23.79
CA HIS A 244 -9.72 12.57 -22.67
C HIS A 244 -10.09 11.25 -21.99
N PHE A 245 -10.35 11.30 -20.66
CA PHE A 245 -10.59 10.13 -19.81
C PHE A 245 -11.82 10.31 -18.92
N TYR A 246 -12.92 10.77 -19.50
CA TYR A 246 -14.14 11.09 -18.74
C TYR A 246 -14.66 9.87 -17.95
N GLY A 247 -14.86 10.07 -16.65
CA GLY A 247 -15.39 9.03 -15.76
C GLY A 247 -14.38 8.02 -15.27
N HIS A 248 -13.08 8.12 -15.64
CA HIS A 248 -12.04 7.19 -15.19
C HIS A 248 -11.96 7.01 -13.67
N PRO A 249 -12.23 8.02 -12.78
CA PRO A 249 -12.15 7.77 -11.35
C PRO A 249 -13.14 6.72 -10.84
N ALA A 250 -14.32 6.63 -11.47
CA ALA A 250 -15.31 5.60 -11.13
C ALA A 250 -14.82 4.22 -11.57
N VAL A 251 -14.34 4.08 -12.81
CA VAL A 251 -13.79 2.83 -13.34
C VAL A 251 -12.54 2.42 -12.59
N SER A 252 -11.63 3.36 -12.29
CA SER A 252 -10.45 3.09 -11.46
C SER A 252 -10.84 2.59 -10.07
N ALA A 253 -11.87 3.15 -9.45
CA ALA A 253 -12.34 2.73 -8.13
C ALA A 253 -12.90 1.29 -8.16
N GLU A 254 -13.61 0.89 -9.21
CA GLU A 254 -14.09 -0.48 -9.38
C GLU A 254 -12.94 -1.47 -9.58
N LEU A 255 -11.95 -1.12 -10.41
CA LEU A 255 -10.75 -1.91 -10.61
C LEU A 255 -9.90 -2.01 -9.34
N ALA A 256 -9.79 -0.91 -8.58
CA ALA A 256 -9.09 -0.87 -7.29
C ALA A 256 -9.78 -1.77 -6.26
N GLU A 257 -11.13 -1.76 -6.18
CA GLU A 257 -11.89 -2.68 -5.31
C GLU A 257 -11.62 -4.14 -5.67
N GLY A 258 -11.59 -4.46 -6.97
CA GLY A 258 -11.23 -5.78 -7.47
C GLY A 258 -9.82 -6.20 -7.09
N ALA A 259 -8.84 -5.27 -7.16
CA ALA A 259 -7.46 -5.50 -6.76
C ALA A 259 -7.33 -5.73 -5.25
N CYS A 260 -7.96 -4.90 -4.42
CA CYS A 260 -7.98 -5.05 -2.96
C CYS A 260 -8.57 -6.40 -2.54
N ARG A 261 -9.68 -6.82 -3.16
CA ARG A 261 -10.33 -8.11 -2.92
C ARG A 261 -9.42 -9.28 -3.32
N ARG A 262 -8.77 -9.20 -4.48
CA ARG A 262 -7.82 -10.22 -4.97
C ARG A 262 -6.65 -10.39 -4.04
N LEU A 263 -6.11 -9.30 -3.50
CA LEU A 263 -4.99 -9.29 -2.56
C LEU A 263 -5.41 -9.55 -1.12
N ARG A 264 -6.71 -9.70 -0.84
CA ARG A 264 -7.27 -9.91 0.50
C ARG A 264 -6.86 -8.83 1.50
N MET A 265 -6.86 -7.58 1.05
CA MET A 265 -6.65 -6.43 1.93
C MET A 265 -7.75 -6.36 2.99
N ASP A 266 -7.43 -5.85 4.17
CA ASP A 266 -8.44 -5.59 5.19
C ASP A 266 -9.46 -4.55 4.72
N SER A 267 -10.70 -4.67 5.23
CA SER A 267 -11.84 -3.88 4.76
C SER A 267 -11.63 -2.36 4.93
N ARG A 268 -10.96 -1.94 6.00
CA ARG A 268 -10.71 -0.53 6.30
C ARG A 268 -9.73 0.08 5.29
N SER A 269 -8.64 -0.62 5.01
CA SER A 269 -7.64 -0.20 4.02
C SER A 269 -8.24 -0.20 2.62
N ALA A 270 -9.00 -1.24 2.24
CA ALA A 270 -9.66 -1.34 0.94
C ALA A 270 -10.67 -0.19 0.72
N GLU A 271 -11.56 0.08 1.69
CA GLU A 271 -12.52 1.17 1.61
C GLU A 271 -11.83 2.54 1.49
N ARG A 272 -10.73 2.73 2.23
CA ARG A 272 -9.95 3.96 2.18
C ARG A 272 -9.32 4.17 0.80
N ILE A 273 -8.67 3.15 0.24
CA ILE A 273 -8.05 3.20 -1.10
C ILE A 273 -9.13 3.52 -2.15
N VAL A 274 -10.23 2.76 -2.18
CA VAL A 274 -11.31 2.93 -3.15
C VAL A 274 -11.93 4.34 -3.06
N THR A 275 -12.10 4.86 -1.85
CA THR A 275 -12.61 6.22 -1.62
C THR A 275 -11.64 7.26 -2.19
N LEU A 276 -10.35 7.17 -1.88
CA LEU A 276 -9.34 8.11 -2.38
C LEU A 276 -9.21 8.04 -3.91
N VAL A 277 -9.21 6.85 -4.49
CA VAL A 277 -9.22 6.65 -5.96
C VAL A 277 -10.45 7.29 -6.59
N ARG A 278 -11.65 7.12 -6.00
CA ARG A 278 -12.90 7.71 -6.52
C ARG A 278 -12.91 9.23 -6.48
N TRP A 279 -12.17 9.82 -5.53
CA TRP A 279 -12.18 11.27 -5.31
C TRP A 279 -10.95 12.01 -5.85
N HIS A 280 -9.92 11.30 -6.31
CA HIS A 280 -8.63 11.92 -6.64
C HIS A 280 -8.72 13.03 -7.69
N ASP A 281 -9.53 12.86 -8.73
CA ASP A 281 -9.68 13.80 -9.84
C ASP A 281 -10.82 14.83 -9.62
N ARG A 282 -11.60 14.66 -8.52
CA ARG A 282 -12.74 15.55 -8.27
C ARG A 282 -12.26 16.96 -7.94
N ASP A 283 -12.70 17.96 -8.73
CA ASP A 283 -12.49 19.35 -8.35
C ASP A 283 -13.34 19.71 -7.11
N ILE A 284 -12.68 20.35 -6.14
CA ILE A 284 -13.30 20.83 -4.90
C ILE A 284 -13.07 22.34 -4.87
N PRO A 285 -14.14 23.16 -5.01
CA PRO A 285 -13.99 24.61 -4.95
C PRO A 285 -13.32 25.06 -3.65
N ARG A 286 -12.37 26.01 -3.75
CA ARG A 286 -11.61 26.55 -2.61
C ARG A 286 -12.45 27.58 -1.85
N THR A 287 -13.53 27.12 -1.26
CA THR A 287 -14.41 27.90 -0.39
C THR A 287 -14.67 27.15 0.91
N ASP A 288 -14.88 27.87 2.01
CA ASP A 288 -15.21 27.30 3.33
C ASP A 288 -16.34 26.26 3.22
N ARG A 289 -17.40 26.61 2.52
CA ARG A 289 -18.57 25.75 2.30
C ARG A 289 -18.23 24.44 1.57
N ALA A 290 -17.48 24.52 0.46
CA ALA A 290 -17.16 23.33 -0.33
C ALA A 290 -16.22 22.40 0.44
N ILE A 291 -15.22 22.97 1.13
CA ILE A 291 -14.28 22.21 1.96
C ILE A 291 -15.03 21.59 3.15
N ALA A 292 -15.86 22.35 3.87
CA ALA A 292 -16.65 21.82 4.98
C ALA A 292 -17.57 20.65 4.56
N ARG A 293 -18.21 20.74 3.41
CA ARG A 293 -19.02 19.64 2.85
C ARG A 293 -18.19 18.42 2.49
N ALA A 294 -17.01 18.62 1.88
CA ALA A 294 -16.12 17.52 1.55
C ALA A 294 -15.63 16.81 2.82
N VAL A 295 -15.22 17.57 3.84
CA VAL A 295 -14.81 17.03 5.15
C VAL A 295 -15.98 16.33 5.85
N GLY A 296 -17.17 16.92 5.83
CA GLY A 296 -18.38 16.30 6.40
C GLY A 296 -18.71 14.94 5.76
N LYS A 297 -18.41 14.76 4.47
CA LYS A 297 -18.64 13.52 3.74
C LYS A 297 -17.55 12.50 3.94
N LEU A 298 -16.29 12.92 3.93
CA LEU A 298 -15.11 12.03 3.95
C LEU A 298 -14.55 11.80 5.36
N GLY A 299 -14.74 12.75 6.24
CA GLY A 299 -13.97 12.89 7.47
C GLY A 299 -12.64 13.62 7.24
N GLU A 300 -12.11 14.24 8.30
CA GLU A 300 -10.86 15.02 8.22
C GLU A 300 -9.68 14.19 7.71
N ASP A 301 -9.44 13.01 8.31
CA ASP A 301 -8.29 12.16 7.95
C ASP A 301 -8.29 11.79 6.47
N VAL A 302 -9.45 11.39 5.92
CA VAL A 302 -9.57 11.04 4.50
C VAL A 302 -9.37 12.25 3.61
N PHE A 303 -9.89 13.41 4.02
CA PHE A 303 -9.74 14.64 3.25
C PHE A 303 -8.27 15.10 3.20
N ARG A 304 -7.53 15.04 4.32
CA ARG A 304 -6.09 15.32 4.34
C ARG A 304 -5.31 14.34 3.45
N GLN A 305 -5.65 13.04 3.49
CA GLN A 305 -5.06 12.05 2.59
C GLN A 305 -5.41 12.35 1.11
N LEU A 306 -6.62 12.82 0.82
CA LEU A 306 -7.01 13.22 -0.54
C LEU A 306 -6.17 14.41 -1.04
N LEU A 307 -5.87 15.39 -0.20
CA LEU A 307 -5.00 16.50 -0.56
C LEU A 307 -3.56 16.01 -0.83
N ALA A 308 -3.06 15.06 -0.03
CA ALA A 308 -1.76 14.43 -0.29
C ALA A 308 -1.75 13.65 -1.62
N VAL A 309 -2.83 12.91 -1.93
CA VAL A 309 -3.02 12.21 -3.22
C VAL A 309 -2.98 13.21 -4.39
N LYS A 310 -3.76 14.30 -4.32
CA LYS A 310 -3.76 15.35 -5.36
C LYS A 310 -2.38 16.01 -5.53
N ARG A 311 -1.65 16.19 -4.45
CA ARG A 311 -0.28 16.76 -4.49
C ARG A 311 0.69 15.81 -5.19
N ALA A 312 0.61 14.52 -4.90
CA ALA A 312 1.46 13.49 -5.52
C ALA A 312 1.10 13.27 -7.00
N ASP A 313 -0.17 13.26 -7.35
CA ASP A 313 -0.67 13.22 -8.72
C ASP A 313 -0.11 14.42 -9.53
N ASN A 314 -0.25 15.63 -9.01
CA ASN A 314 0.28 16.84 -9.67
C ASN A 314 1.81 16.82 -9.79
N ALA A 315 2.53 16.27 -8.82
CA ALA A 315 3.98 16.13 -8.87
C ALA A 315 4.46 15.23 -10.02
N ALA A 316 3.63 14.28 -10.46
CA ALA A 316 3.88 13.36 -11.58
C ALA A 316 3.34 13.87 -12.93
N GLN A 317 2.68 15.03 -12.97
CA GLN A 317 2.20 15.70 -14.17
C GLN A 317 3.27 16.60 -14.81
N SER A 318 2.91 17.29 -15.89
CA SER A 318 3.76 18.29 -16.52
C SER A 318 4.17 19.38 -15.52
N PRO A 319 5.42 19.86 -15.57
CA PRO A 319 5.86 21.04 -14.79
C PRO A 319 4.99 22.28 -14.96
N ASP A 320 4.33 22.43 -16.13
CA ASP A 320 3.44 23.55 -16.41
C ASP A 320 2.17 23.55 -15.53
N ASP A 321 1.79 22.39 -14.98
CA ASP A 321 0.62 22.23 -14.10
C ASP A 321 0.93 22.46 -12.62
N ARG A 322 2.15 22.78 -12.25
CA ARG A 322 2.55 23.01 -10.84
C ARG A 322 1.80 24.16 -10.16
N HIS A 323 1.19 25.06 -10.91
CA HIS A 323 0.30 26.09 -10.35
C HIS A 323 -0.84 25.50 -9.52
N ARG A 324 -1.29 24.26 -9.81
CA ARG A 324 -2.31 23.53 -9.04
C ARG A 324 -1.89 23.22 -7.61
N LEU A 325 -0.58 23.20 -7.30
CA LEU A 325 -0.11 23.05 -5.92
C LEU A 325 -0.57 24.21 -5.01
N ALA A 326 -0.70 25.41 -5.55
CA ALA A 326 -1.23 26.56 -4.81
C ALA A 326 -2.70 26.35 -4.44
N ASP A 327 -3.49 25.76 -5.35
CA ASP A 327 -4.90 25.44 -5.10
C ASP A 327 -5.04 24.39 -3.99
N ILE A 328 -4.15 23.39 -3.98
CA ILE A 328 -4.14 22.35 -2.94
C ILE A 328 -3.75 22.96 -1.59
N GLN A 329 -2.75 23.85 -1.56
CA GLN A 329 -2.35 24.55 -0.35
C GLN A 329 -3.48 25.42 0.19
N GLN A 330 -4.17 26.17 -0.68
CA GLN A 330 -5.34 26.97 -0.29
C GLN A 330 -6.45 26.09 0.33
N ALA A 331 -6.68 24.89 -0.20
CA ALA A 331 -7.65 23.98 0.38
C ALA A 331 -7.22 23.48 1.79
N GLU A 332 -5.92 23.25 2.01
CA GLU A 332 -5.38 22.93 3.35
C GLU A 332 -5.54 24.11 4.31
N ASP A 333 -5.21 25.33 3.89
CA ASP A 333 -5.32 26.54 4.72
C ASP A 333 -6.78 26.80 5.14
N ILE A 334 -7.71 26.58 4.22
CA ILE A 334 -9.16 26.67 4.52
C ILE A 334 -9.57 25.60 5.52
N LEU A 335 -9.15 24.35 5.33
CA LEU A 335 -9.43 23.27 6.28
C LEU A 335 -8.92 23.62 7.69
N ASP A 336 -7.66 24.05 7.80
CA ASP A 336 -7.06 24.41 9.08
C ASP A 336 -7.78 25.59 9.74
N GLY A 337 -8.22 26.57 8.95
CA GLY A 337 -9.06 27.68 9.42
C GLY A 337 -10.43 27.22 9.91
N LEU A 338 -11.07 26.26 9.23
CA LEU A 338 -12.35 25.69 9.67
C LEU A 338 -12.20 24.91 10.99
N LEU A 339 -11.13 24.13 11.12
CA LEU A 339 -10.84 23.38 12.34
C LEU A 339 -10.54 24.31 13.53
N ALA A 340 -9.74 25.36 13.31
CA ALA A 340 -9.44 26.35 14.34
C ALA A 340 -10.69 27.07 14.87
N ARG A 341 -11.71 27.27 13.99
CA ARG A 341 -13.01 27.85 14.36
C ARG A 341 -13.98 26.82 14.94
N GLN A 342 -13.57 25.59 15.16
CA GLN A 342 -14.40 24.48 15.62
C GLN A 342 -15.66 24.29 14.76
N GLN A 343 -15.52 24.39 13.43
CA GLN A 343 -16.62 24.19 12.50
C GLN A 343 -17.27 22.83 12.70
N CYS A 344 -18.60 22.79 12.69
CA CYS A 344 -19.35 21.54 12.71
C CYS A 344 -19.23 20.82 11.37
N PHE A 345 -18.76 19.57 11.38
CA PHE A 345 -18.65 18.74 10.18
C PHE A 345 -19.55 17.50 10.21
N SER A 346 -20.07 17.14 11.38
CA SER A 346 -20.82 15.89 11.56
C SER A 346 -22.06 16.09 12.44
N LEU A 347 -22.97 15.10 12.40
CA LEU A 347 -24.15 15.10 13.28
C LEU A 347 -23.78 15.14 14.77
N ARG A 348 -22.57 14.68 15.13
CA ARG A 348 -22.08 14.71 16.52
C ARG A 348 -21.75 16.12 17.00
N ASP A 349 -21.38 17.00 16.07
CA ASP A 349 -20.93 18.36 16.35
C ASP A 349 -22.09 19.36 16.39
N LEU A 350 -23.32 18.94 15.94
CA LEU A 350 -24.49 19.79 16.00
C LEU A 350 -24.84 20.16 17.45
N ALA A 351 -25.22 21.42 17.65
CA ALA A 351 -25.70 21.96 18.94
C ALA A 351 -27.06 21.37 19.35
N VAL A 352 -27.74 20.63 18.47
CA VAL A 352 -28.98 19.89 18.75
C VAL A 352 -28.77 18.40 18.60
N LYS A 353 -29.55 17.60 19.31
CA LYS A 353 -29.48 16.14 19.31
C LYS A 353 -30.83 15.49 18.98
N GLY A 354 -30.86 14.18 18.82
CA GLY A 354 -32.09 13.45 18.55
C GLY A 354 -33.21 13.68 19.56
N GLY A 355 -32.87 13.88 20.83
CA GLY A 355 -33.85 14.25 21.89
C GLY A 355 -34.56 15.60 21.63
N ASP A 356 -33.84 16.57 21.08
CA ASP A 356 -34.43 17.86 20.72
C ASP A 356 -35.45 17.72 19.57
N MET A 357 -35.13 16.86 18.60
CA MET A 357 -36.04 16.57 17.47
C MET A 357 -37.27 15.77 17.94
N ALA A 358 -37.07 14.82 18.86
CA ALA A 358 -38.19 14.08 19.47
C ALA A 358 -39.12 15.02 20.27
N ALA A 359 -38.59 16.04 20.97
CA ALA A 359 -39.36 17.07 21.67
C ALA A 359 -40.19 17.95 20.71
N LEU A 360 -39.79 18.05 19.44
CA LEU A 360 -40.57 18.72 18.38
C LEU A 360 -41.64 17.83 17.76
N GLY A 361 -41.75 16.54 18.20
CA GLY A 361 -42.76 15.59 17.74
C GLY A 361 -42.29 14.64 16.64
N LEU A 362 -41.03 14.75 16.16
CA LEU A 362 -40.47 13.86 15.17
C LEU A 362 -40.16 12.45 15.75
N ARG A 363 -40.28 11.42 14.92
CA ARG A 363 -40.09 10.03 15.37
C ARG A 363 -39.26 9.22 14.36
N GLY A 364 -38.53 8.23 14.89
CA GLY A 364 -37.82 7.24 14.08
C GLY A 364 -36.91 7.87 13.04
N ARG A 365 -37.16 7.58 11.75
CA ARG A 365 -36.34 8.05 10.62
C ARG A 365 -36.37 9.57 10.44
N GLU A 366 -37.50 10.21 10.77
CA GLU A 366 -37.68 11.68 10.64
C GLU A 366 -36.63 12.46 11.46
N ILE A 367 -36.26 11.95 12.66
CA ILE A 367 -35.20 12.52 13.50
C ILE A 367 -33.88 12.58 12.76
N GLY A 368 -33.51 11.46 12.13
CA GLY A 368 -32.25 11.36 11.39
C GLY A 368 -32.23 12.24 10.14
N ASP A 369 -33.37 12.31 9.43
CA ASP A 369 -33.50 13.13 8.23
C ASP A 369 -33.44 14.63 8.59
N MET A 370 -34.09 15.04 9.67
CA MET A 370 -34.04 16.43 10.16
C MET A 370 -32.62 16.82 10.61
N LEU A 371 -31.94 15.98 11.39
CA LEU A 371 -30.55 16.24 11.81
C LEU A 371 -29.61 16.36 10.62
N ARG A 372 -29.76 15.54 9.57
CA ARG A 372 -29.01 15.70 8.33
C ARG A 372 -29.31 17.03 7.62
N ALA A 373 -30.58 17.41 7.52
CA ALA A 373 -30.95 18.67 6.92
C ALA A 373 -30.43 19.89 7.70
N LEU A 374 -30.34 19.77 9.03
CA LEU A 374 -29.74 20.82 9.88
C LEU A 374 -28.22 20.88 9.72
N LEU A 375 -27.54 19.70 9.61
CA LEU A 375 -26.13 19.64 9.32
C LEU A 375 -25.80 20.27 7.96
N ASP A 376 -26.58 19.96 6.93
CA ASP A 376 -26.42 20.57 5.61
C ASP A 376 -26.54 22.09 5.67
N ALA A 377 -27.52 22.62 6.45
CA ALA A 377 -27.68 24.06 6.65
C ALA A 377 -26.46 24.68 7.36
N VAL A 378 -25.92 24.01 8.38
CA VAL A 378 -24.70 24.47 9.08
C VAL A 378 -23.47 24.45 8.15
N LEU A 379 -23.30 23.41 7.35
CA LEU A 379 -22.24 23.33 6.34
C LEU A 379 -22.42 24.42 5.26
N ASP A 380 -23.64 24.91 5.07
CA ASP A 380 -23.97 26.01 4.16
C ASP A 380 -23.83 27.39 4.81
N GLY A 381 -23.43 27.47 6.08
CA GLY A 381 -23.14 28.71 6.80
C GLY A 381 -24.19 29.11 7.83
N ALA A 382 -25.21 28.30 8.13
CA ALA A 382 -26.13 28.58 9.22
C ALA A 382 -25.42 28.49 10.59
N PRO A 383 -25.79 29.32 11.58
CA PRO A 383 -25.18 29.23 12.92
C PRO A 383 -25.44 27.86 13.59
N ASN A 384 -24.38 27.22 14.11
CA ASN A 384 -24.51 25.98 14.89
C ASN A 384 -24.88 26.32 16.36
N GLU A 385 -26.02 26.94 16.56
CA GLU A 385 -26.55 27.31 17.86
C GLU A 385 -27.90 26.63 18.09
N ARG A 386 -28.12 26.12 19.30
CA ARG A 386 -29.33 25.35 19.63
C ARG A 386 -30.61 26.07 19.29
N GLY A 387 -30.70 27.37 19.62
CA GLY A 387 -31.89 28.19 19.35
C GLY A 387 -32.16 28.35 17.85
N SER A 388 -31.13 28.69 17.09
CA SER A 388 -31.19 28.89 15.64
C SER A 388 -31.57 27.58 14.92
N LEU A 389 -30.99 26.44 15.33
CA LEU A 389 -31.28 25.16 14.73
C LEU A 389 -32.70 24.64 15.06
N LEU A 390 -33.21 24.89 16.27
CA LEU A 390 -34.58 24.55 16.61
C LEU A 390 -35.60 25.40 15.84
N ALA A 391 -35.31 26.70 15.61
CA ALA A 391 -36.14 27.54 14.76
C ALA A 391 -36.17 27.03 13.32
N LEU A 392 -35.00 26.70 12.75
CA LEU A 392 -34.88 26.14 11.41
C LEU A 392 -35.58 24.80 11.28
N ALA A 393 -35.50 23.92 12.30
CA ALA A 393 -36.20 22.64 12.31
C ALA A 393 -37.72 22.85 12.23
N LYS A 394 -38.28 23.78 13.04
CA LYS A 394 -39.70 24.10 13.00
C LYS A 394 -40.16 24.68 11.66
N GLU A 395 -39.33 25.46 10.99
CA GLU A 395 -39.60 25.98 9.65
C GLU A 395 -39.68 24.85 8.62
N LYS A 396 -38.75 23.89 8.66
CA LYS A 396 -38.70 22.75 7.76
C LYS A 396 -39.82 21.70 8.00
N MET A 397 -40.52 21.78 9.13
CA MET A 397 -41.68 20.91 9.46
C MET A 397 -43.02 21.50 8.93
N LYS A 398 -43.07 22.77 8.53
CA LYS A 398 -44.20 23.41 7.89
C LYS A 398 -44.31 23.06 6.42
#